data_f5f0a45884c98e5cefe83f63fbc5ebd4
#
_entry.id   f5f0a45884c98e5cefe83f63fbc5ebd4
#
_cell.length_a   1.000
_cell.length_b   1.000
_cell.length_c   1.000
_cell.angle_alpha   90.00
_cell.angle_beta   90.00
_cell.angle_gamma   90.00
#
_symmetry.space_group_name_H-M   'P 1'
#
loop_
_entity.id
_entity.type
_entity.pdbx_description
1 polymer ?
#
loop_
_entity_poly.entity_id
_entity_poly.type
_entity_poly.pdbx_seq_one_letter_code
_entity_poly.pdbx_strand_id
1 'polypeptide(L)'
;TKENLNFSGAIYAGGLDSGISEKITLTLKNLTQDMFKSKGGIYGGSKGSTEGALVKDGDIEINISNSHIYADILGGGGAFGKSSKVKAKNTKITVSNTSISGYENNKNTWTGRIFGAGLVQGGALFEQESTDVVINNVDGVTYDQNNGEVSNKVGVRIYGGGQNYKAVEDKSQLKIGSTKVTINGKDTALAEVYGGSIISGTGNK
;
A
#
# COMPACT_ATOMS: atom_id res chain seq x y z
N THR A 1 -21.68 -11.18 19.95
CA THR A 1 -20.72 -10.15 20.36
C THR A 1 -19.88 -9.80 19.14
N LYS A 2 -19.98 -8.57 18.63
CA LYS A 2 -19.04 -8.05 17.62
C LYS A 2 -17.71 -7.87 18.36
N GLU A 3 -16.75 -8.72 18.07
CA GLU A 3 -15.39 -8.51 18.51
C GLU A 3 -14.81 -7.38 17.66
N ASN A 4 -14.54 -6.25 18.26
CA ASN A 4 -13.90 -5.12 17.60
C ASN A 4 -12.40 -5.42 17.49
N LEU A 5 -11.94 -5.79 16.31
CA LEU A 5 -10.51 -5.88 16.01
C LEU A 5 -9.98 -4.44 15.85
N ASN A 6 -9.45 -3.88 16.92
CA ASN A 6 -8.83 -2.55 16.87
C ASN A 6 -7.35 -2.70 16.54
N PHE A 7 -6.98 -2.38 15.29
CA PHE A 7 -5.62 -2.49 14.80
C PHE A 7 -5.09 -1.12 14.38
N SER A 8 -3.98 -0.67 14.98
CA SER A 8 -3.40 0.66 14.73
C SER A 8 -1.99 0.64 14.13
N GLY A 9 -1.40 -0.52 13.96
CA GLY A 9 -0.05 -0.70 13.40
C GLY A 9 -0.02 -0.82 11.87
N ALA A 10 1.14 -1.16 11.31
CA ALA A 10 1.27 -1.60 9.92
C ALA A 10 1.13 -3.11 9.82
N ILE A 11 0.54 -3.59 8.72
CA ILE A 11 0.55 -5.01 8.37
C ILE A 11 1.66 -5.26 7.36
N TYR A 12 2.50 -6.25 7.63
CA TYR A 12 3.40 -6.85 6.66
C TYR A 12 3.03 -8.32 6.55
N ALA A 13 2.56 -8.76 5.38
CA ALA A 13 2.18 -10.17 5.20
C ALA A 13 3.40 -11.10 5.09
N GLY A 14 4.55 -10.55 4.76
CA GLY A 14 5.83 -11.26 4.75
C GLY A 14 6.58 -11.19 6.09
N GLY A 15 7.89 -11.41 6.04
CA GLY A 15 8.77 -11.42 7.21
C GLY A 15 9.38 -10.06 7.57
N LEU A 16 10.12 -10.02 8.68
CA LEU A 16 10.94 -8.90 9.10
C LEU A 16 12.42 -9.26 8.86
N ASP A 17 13.10 -8.46 8.04
CA ASP A 17 14.50 -8.64 7.62
C ASP A 17 14.80 -10.02 6.99
N SER A 18 13.76 -10.76 6.65
CA SER A 18 13.82 -12.05 5.93
C SER A 18 12.67 -12.12 4.94
N GLY A 19 12.90 -12.75 3.79
CA GLY A 19 11.87 -12.92 2.76
C GLY A 19 11.17 -14.26 2.87
N ILE A 20 10.04 -14.37 2.18
CA ILE A 20 9.30 -15.61 1.93
C ILE A 20 9.47 -15.95 0.46
N SER A 21 10.26 -16.96 0.14
CA SER A 21 10.66 -17.29 -1.23
C SER A 21 9.53 -17.86 -2.10
N GLU A 22 8.50 -18.39 -1.46
CA GLU A 22 7.31 -18.93 -2.13
C GLU A 22 6.24 -17.84 -2.28
N LYS A 23 4.97 -18.23 -2.22
CA LYS A 23 3.83 -17.33 -2.34
C LYS A 23 3.43 -16.75 -1.00
N ILE A 24 3.24 -15.42 -0.96
CA ILE A 24 2.61 -14.70 0.14
C ILE A 24 1.17 -14.39 -0.25
N THR A 25 0.20 -14.71 0.60
CA THR A 25 -1.21 -14.37 0.37
C THR A 25 -1.76 -13.63 1.58
N LEU A 26 -2.28 -12.41 1.35
CA LEU A 26 -3.01 -11.62 2.34
C LEU A 26 -4.48 -11.50 1.91
N THR A 27 -5.39 -11.89 2.78
CA THR A 27 -6.82 -11.75 2.53
C THR A 27 -7.49 -10.96 3.65
N LEU A 28 -8.15 -9.86 3.28
CA LEU A 28 -8.90 -9.00 4.19
C LEU A 28 -10.36 -8.93 3.71
N LYS A 29 -11.30 -9.33 4.55
CA LYS A 29 -12.73 -9.39 4.17
C LYS A 29 -13.63 -8.88 5.28
N ASN A 30 -14.70 -8.18 4.88
CA ASN A 30 -15.77 -7.75 5.77
C ASN A 30 -15.28 -6.89 6.95
N LEU A 31 -14.23 -6.10 6.73
CA LEU A 31 -13.71 -5.17 7.72
C LEU A 31 -14.54 -3.89 7.72
N THR A 32 -14.98 -3.48 8.89
CA THR A 32 -15.70 -2.21 9.06
C THR A 32 -14.72 -1.09 9.42
N GLN A 33 -15.15 0.16 9.24
CA GLN A 33 -14.36 1.34 9.56
C GLN A 33 -13.83 1.36 11.00
N ASP A 34 -14.60 0.85 11.95
CA ASP A 34 -14.22 0.83 13.36
C ASP A 34 -13.20 -0.26 13.69
N MET A 35 -13.05 -1.25 12.80
CA MET A 35 -12.20 -2.42 13.01
C MET A 35 -10.79 -2.25 12.48
N PHE A 36 -10.59 -1.39 11.47
CA PHE A 36 -9.30 -1.34 10.80
C PHE A 36 -8.84 0.10 10.53
N LYS A 37 -7.92 0.58 11.34
CA LYS A 37 -7.25 1.88 11.18
C LYS A 37 -5.74 1.66 11.23
N SER A 38 -5.09 1.57 10.09
CA SER A 38 -3.63 1.40 10.05
C SER A 38 -2.92 2.70 9.67
N LYS A 39 -2.25 3.31 10.62
CA LYS A 39 -1.39 4.47 10.39
C LYS A 39 -0.13 4.14 9.58
N GLY A 40 0.27 2.88 9.56
CA GLY A 40 1.50 2.42 8.92
C GLY A 40 1.32 1.79 7.55
N GLY A 41 0.08 1.58 7.09
CA GLY A 41 -0.22 0.95 5.79
C GLY A 41 -0.33 -0.58 5.84
N ILE A 42 -0.80 -1.14 4.73
CA ILE A 42 -0.90 -2.58 4.48
C ILE A 42 0.13 -2.94 3.41
N TYR A 43 1.07 -3.81 3.74
CA TYR A 43 2.13 -4.28 2.85
C TYR A 43 1.94 -5.76 2.57
N GLY A 44 1.89 -6.14 1.29
CA GLY A 44 1.78 -7.53 0.88
C GLY A 44 3.05 -8.35 1.09
N GLY A 45 4.20 -7.71 1.05
CA GLY A 45 5.50 -8.36 1.21
C GLY A 45 6.16 -8.12 2.55
N SER A 46 7.45 -8.44 2.60
CA SER A 46 8.29 -8.37 3.80
C SER A 46 8.85 -6.97 4.04
N LYS A 47 9.34 -6.74 5.25
CA LYS A 47 9.99 -5.51 5.67
C LYS A 47 11.50 -5.70 5.81
N GLY A 48 12.29 -4.93 5.07
CA GLY A 48 13.73 -4.79 5.28
C GLY A 48 14.01 -3.52 6.10
N SER A 49 14.28 -3.65 7.39
CA SER A 49 14.46 -2.51 8.31
C SER A 49 15.86 -2.40 8.88
N THR A 50 16.58 -3.50 8.97
CA THR A 50 17.95 -3.51 9.42
C THR A 50 18.91 -3.04 8.31
N GLU A 51 19.97 -2.34 8.68
CA GLU A 51 21.00 -1.92 7.72
C GLU A 51 21.58 -3.14 7.00
N GLY A 52 21.61 -3.07 5.66
CA GLY A 52 22.14 -4.14 4.83
C GLY A 52 21.25 -5.38 4.72
N ALA A 53 20.05 -5.40 5.29
CA ALA A 53 19.13 -6.54 5.17
C ALA A 53 18.88 -6.95 3.72
N LEU A 54 18.88 -8.25 3.44
CA LEU A 54 18.63 -8.84 2.14
C LEU A 54 17.36 -9.66 2.19
N VAL A 55 16.28 -9.09 1.71
CA VAL A 55 14.94 -9.69 1.70
C VAL A 55 14.59 -10.15 0.29
N LYS A 56 14.10 -11.37 0.15
CA LYS A 56 13.65 -11.92 -1.13
C LYS A 56 12.28 -12.56 -0.96
N ASP A 57 11.26 -11.90 -1.46
CA ASP A 57 9.89 -12.41 -1.53
C ASP A 57 9.65 -13.07 -2.90
N GLY A 58 8.83 -14.11 -2.89
CA GLY A 58 8.28 -14.73 -4.10
C GLY A 58 7.11 -13.92 -4.66
N ASP A 59 6.08 -14.64 -5.11
CA ASP A 59 4.85 -14.02 -5.59
C ASP A 59 3.99 -13.53 -4.43
N ILE A 60 3.37 -12.36 -4.61
CA ILE A 60 2.53 -11.72 -3.58
C ILE A 60 1.11 -11.58 -4.13
N GLU A 61 0.12 -11.99 -3.34
CA GLU A 61 -1.29 -11.83 -3.65
C GLU A 61 -2.03 -11.15 -2.51
N ILE A 62 -2.68 -10.03 -2.80
CA ILE A 62 -3.53 -9.30 -1.85
C ILE A 62 -4.96 -9.33 -2.35
N ASN A 63 -5.87 -9.83 -1.53
CA ASN A 63 -7.30 -9.87 -1.82
C ASN A 63 -8.07 -9.10 -0.73
N ILE A 64 -8.69 -7.99 -1.10
CA ILE A 64 -9.48 -7.16 -0.19
C ILE A 64 -10.91 -7.08 -0.74
N SER A 65 -11.90 -7.39 0.10
CA SER A 65 -13.29 -7.35 -0.35
C SER A 65 -14.28 -6.97 0.74
N ASN A 66 -15.36 -6.29 0.32
CA ASN A 66 -16.49 -5.91 1.18
C ASN A 66 -16.01 -5.21 2.47
N SER A 67 -15.09 -4.29 2.35
CA SER A 67 -14.37 -3.73 3.49
C SER A 67 -14.35 -2.20 3.47
N HIS A 68 -14.08 -1.62 4.62
CA HIS A 68 -13.68 -0.24 4.74
C HIS A 68 -12.25 -0.21 5.32
N ILE A 69 -11.30 0.23 4.51
CA ILE A 69 -9.89 0.24 4.85
C ILE A 69 -9.42 1.67 5.08
N TYR A 70 -8.91 1.93 6.28
CA TYR A 70 -8.30 3.20 6.65
C TYR A 70 -6.78 3.07 6.65
N ALA A 71 -6.21 2.94 5.46
CA ALA A 71 -4.78 2.75 5.24
C ALA A 71 -4.41 2.89 3.77
N ASP A 72 -3.15 3.19 3.49
CA ASP A 72 -2.57 2.93 2.18
C ASP A 72 -2.35 1.43 1.98
N ILE A 73 -2.54 0.94 0.76
CA ILE A 73 -2.30 -0.45 0.37
C ILE A 73 -1.08 -0.46 -0.55
N LEU A 74 -0.07 -1.24 -0.16
CA LEU A 74 1.16 -1.42 -0.92
C LEU A 74 1.33 -2.91 -1.26
N GLY A 75 1.35 -3.23 -2.53
CA GLY A 75 1.41 -4.61 -3.01
C GLY A 75 2.68 -5.34 -2.62
N GLY A 76 3.81 -4.65 -2.69
CA GLY A 76 5.08 -5.18 -2.25
C GLY A 76 5.35 -4.95 -0.77
N GLY A 77 6.58 -5.17 -0.37
CA GLY A 77 7.05 -4.93 0.98
C GLY A 77 7.55 -3.49 1.21
N GLY A 78 8.42 -3.34 2.19
CA GLY A 78 9.04 -2.06 2.47
C GLY A 78 10.56 -2.19 2.66
N ALA A 79 11.33 -1.30 2.05
CA ALA A 79 12.78 -1.21 2.24
C ALA A 79 13.12 0.10 2.96
N PHE A 80 13.51 0.01 4.22
CA PHE A 80 13.69 1.15 5.14
C PHE A 80 15.09 1.25 5.73
N GLY A 81 15.78 0.14 5.93
CA GLY A 81 17.12 0.12 6.47
C GLY A 81 18.13 0.65 5.45
N LYS A 82 19.10 1.46 5.90
CA LYS A 82 20.19 1.93 5.05
C LYS A 82 20.86 0.76 4.34
N SER A 83 21.02 0.87 3.02
CA SER A 83 21.56 -0.19 2.16
C SER A 83 20.79 -1.52 2.19
N SER A 84 19.61 -1.58 2.80
CA SER A 84 18.77 -2.77 2.72
C SER A 84 18.27 -2.98 1.28
N LYS A 85 18.09 -4.24 0.91
CA LYS A 85 17.59 -4.64 -0.42
C LYS A 85 16.41 -5.55 -0.26
N VAL A 86 15.26 -5.11 -0.75
CA VAL A 86 14.04 -5.92 -0.80
C VAL A 86 13.73 -6.23 -2.26
N LYS A 87 13.59 -7.50 -2.57
CA LYS A 87 13.18 -7.96 -3.90
C LYS A 87 11.89 -8.75 -3.78
N ALA A 88 10.96 -8.50 -4.68
CA ALA A 88 9.76 -9.31 -4.84
C ALA A 88 9.60 -9.72 -6.32
N LYS A 89 8.97 -10.86 -6.56
CA LYS A 89 8.63 -11.29 -7.91
C LYS A 89 7.39 -10.54 -8.40
N ASN A 90 6.30 -11.23 -8.56
CA ASN A 90 5.06 -10.67 -9.08
C ASN A 90 4.12 -10.31 -7.93
N THR A 91 3.48 -9.16 -8.03
CA THR A 91 2.43 -8.78 -7.09
C THR A 91 1.11 -8.65 -7.82
N LYS A 92 0.07 -9.26 -7.25
CA LYS A 92 -1.31 -9.06 -7.67
C LYS A 92 -2.13 -8.51 -6.52
N ILE A 93 -2.77 -7.38 -6.73
CA ILE A 93 -3.73 -6.79 -5.80
C ILE A 93 -5.10 -6.86 -6.42
N THR A 94 -6.07 -7.41 -5.71
CA THR A 94 -7.48 -7.37 -6.08
C THR A 94 -8.27 -6.69 -4.96
N VAL A 95 -8.91 -5.58 -5.28
CA VAL A 95 -9.77 -4.84 -4.34
C VAL A 95 -11.17 -4.79 -4.91
N SER A 96 -12.16 -5.24 -4.15
CA SER A 96 -13.53 -5.34 -4.62
C SER A 96 -14.54 -4.87 -3.58
N ASN A 97 -15.53 -4.07 -4.00
CA ASN A 97 -16.61 -3.57 -3.13
C ASN A 97 -16.08 -2.98 -1.82
N THR A 98 -15.09 -2.10 -1.91
CA THR A 98 -14.31 -1.65 -0.76
C THR A 98 -14.14 -0.13 -0.83
N SER A 99 -14.33 0.53 0.32
CA SER A 99 -14.01 1.94 0.49
C SER A 99 -12.63 2.09 1.13
N ILE A 100 -11.80 2.98 0.58
CA ILE A 100 -10.45 3.22 1.08
C ILE A 100 -10.31 4.66 1.51
N SER A 101 -9.98 4.86 2.78
CA SER A 101 -9.72 6.16 3.37
C SER A 101 -8.22 6.35 3.58
N GLY A 102 -7.71 7.52 3.26
CA GLY A 102 -6.36 7.91 3.60
C GLY A 102 -6.23 8.38 5.04
N TYR A 103 -5.01 8.41 5.55
CA TYR A 103 -4.73 8.98 6.86
C TYR A 103 -4.70 10.51 6.79
N GLU A 104 -5.49 11.16 7.64
CA GLU A 104 -5.48 12.62 7.79
C GLU A 104 -4.40 13.03 8.79
N ASN A 105 -3.49 13.89 8.37
CA ASN A 105 -2.55 14.55 9.27
C ASN A 105 -2.85 16.06 9.25
N ASN A 106 -3.46 16.56 10.34
CA ASN A 106 -3.67 17.98 10.63
C ASN A 106 -4.05 18.88 9.44
N LYS A 107 -5.24 18.73 8.87
CA LYS A 107 -5.88 19.57 7.84
C LYS A 107 -5.69 19.16 6.36
N ASN A 108 -4.97 18.12 6.04
CA ASN A 108 -4.95 17.60 4.66
C ASN A 108 -5.69 16.26 4.62
N THR A 109 -6.86 16.25 4.01
CA THR A 109 -7.61 15.03 3.69
C THR A 109 -6.83 14.25 2.65
N TRP A 110 -6.15 13.20 3.07
CA TRP A 110 -5.51 12.29 2.13
C TRP A 110 -6.55 11.28 1.64
N THR A 111 -6.72 11.23 0.34
CA THR A 111 -7.47 10.13 -0.28
C THR A 111 -6.70 8.83 -0.09
N GLY A 112 -7.40 7.71 0.10
CA GLY A 112 -6.77 6.41 0.15
C GLY A 112 -5.93 6.13 -1.11
N ARG A 113 -4.81 5.44 -0.94
CA ARG A 113 -3.87 5.15 -2.03
C ARG A 113 -3.63 3.65 -2.14
N ILE A 114 -3.54 3.18 -3.39
CA ILE A 114 -3.14 1.81 -3.72
C ILE A 114 -1.88 1.88 -4.57
N PHE A 115 -0.85 1.17 -4.14
CA PHE A 115 0.41 1.02 -4.84
C PHE A 115 0.59 -0.44 -5.24
N GLY A 116 0.84 -0.71 -6.52
CA GLY A 116 1.11 -2.06 -7.01
C GLY A 116 2.36 -2.69 -6.41
N ALA A 117 3.39 -1.89 -6.19
CA ALA A 117 4.64 -2.31 -5.56
C ALA A 117 4.78 -1.78 -4.11
N GLY A 118 6.00 -1.81 -3.58
CA GLY A 118 6.30 -1.44 -2.22
C GLY A 118 6.75 0.00 -2.02
N LEU A 119 7.23 0.27 -0.80
CA LEU A 119 7.81 1.54 -0.37
C LEU A 119 9.32 1.41 -0.19
N VAL A 120 10.05 2.44 -0.60
CA VAL A 120 11.49 2.55 -0.34
C VAL A 120 11.85 3.91 0.26
N GLN A 121 12.76 3.91 1.24
CA GLN A 121 13.33 5.10 1.86
C GLN A 121 14.67 4.78 2.55
N GLY A 122 15.37 5.79 3.03
CA GLY A 122 16.55 5.62 3.90
C GLY A 122 17.80 5.10 3.18
N GLY A 123 17.94 5.31 1.87
CA GLY A 123 19.08 4.81 1.09
C GLY A 123 18.96 3.33 0.72
N ALA A 124 17.77 2.75 0.81
CA ALA A 124 17.49 1.36 0.48
C ALA A 124 17.19 1.14 -1.01
N LEU A 125 17.11 -0.12 -1.41
CA LEU A 125 16.70 -0.56 -2.75
C LEU A 125 15.48 -1.46 -2.65
N PHE A 126 14.44 -1.15 -3.42
CA PHE A 126 13.30 -2.03 -3.65
C PHE A 126 13.24 -2.41 -5.13
N GLU A 127 13.23 -3.70 -5.43
CA GLU A 127 13.11 -4.24 -6.79
C GLU A 127 11.90 -5.16 -6.88
N GLN A 128 11.11 -5.04 -7.96
CA GLN A 128 9.95 -5.88 -8.24
C GLN A 128 9.86 -6.21 -9.72
N GLU A 129 9.56 -7.47 -10.05
CA GLU A 129 9.49 -7.92 -11.45
C GLU A 129 8.22 -7.38 -12.12
N SER A 130 7.05 -7.58 -11.51
CA SER A 130 5.79 -7.06 -12.05
C SER A 130 4.75 -6.74 -11.00
N THR A 131 3.78 -5.89 -11.38
CA THR A 131 2.60 -5.59 -10.59
C THR A 131 1.33 -5.66 -11.43
N ASP A 132 0.25 -6.20 -10.86
CA ASP A 132 -1.10 -6.23 -11.44
C ASP A 132 -2.11 -5.74 -10.38
N VAL A 133 -2.67 -4.56 -10.59
CA VAL A 133 -3.67 -3.96 -9.69
C VAL A 133 -5.04 -4.05 -10.35
N VAL A 134 -5.95 -4.78 -9.72
CA VAL A 134 -7.33 -4.99 -10.19
C VAL A 134 -8.31 -4.36 -9.21
N ILE A 135 -9.09 -3.42 -9.71
CA ILE A 135 -10.05 -2.63 -8.93
C ILE A 135 -11.46 -2.92 -9.45
N ASN A 136 -12.36 -3.29 -8.53
CA ASN A 136 -13.75 -3.61 -8.84
C ASN A 136 -14.68 -2.91 -7.82
N ASN A 137 -15.43 -1.90 -8.23
CA ASN A 137 -16.34 -1.13 -7.36
C ASN A 137 -15.62 -0.63 -6.09
N VAL A 138 -14.62 0.23 -6.26
CA VAL A 138 -13.85 0.82 -5.16
C VAL A 138 -14.07 2.32 -5.13
N ASP A 139 -14.34 2.86 -3.97
CA ASP A 139 -14.41 4.29 -3.74
C ASP A 139 -13.44 4.72 -2.62
N GLY A 140 -13.20 6.01 -2.55
CA GLY A 140 -12.51 6.64 -1.44
C GLY A 140 -13.50 7.40 -0.57
N VAL A 141 -13.23 7.45 0.72
CA VAL A 141 -14.00 8.24 1.68
C VAL A 141 -13.05 9.05 2.55
N THR A 142 -13.44 10.27 2.87
CA THR A 142 -12.72 11.06 3.88
C THR A 142 -13.29 10.74 5.26
N TYR A 143 -12.41 10.55 6.21
CA TYR A 143 -12.77 10.31 7.60
C TYR A 143 -12.51 11.58 8.42
N ASP A 144 -13.52 12.09 9.09
CA ASP A 144 -13.37 13.14 10.09
C ASP A 144 -13.03 12.52 11.44
N GLN A 145 -11.83 12.78 11.93
CA GLN A 145 -11.36 12.24 13.21
C GLN A 145 -12.15 12.78 14.42
N ASN A 146 -12.77 13.94 14.30
CA ASN A 146 -13.48 14.59 15.42
C ASN A 146 -14.92 14.10 15.54
N ASN A 147 -15.56 13.78 14.44
CA ASN A 147 -17.00 13.45 14.40
C ASN A 147 -17.26 11.96 14.07
N GLY A 148 -16.27 11.18 13.70
CA GLY A 148 -16.44 9.76 13.35
C GLY A 148 -17.24 9.52 12.07
N GLU A 149 -17.67 10.57 11.39
CA GLU A 149 -18.48 10.47 10.18
C GLU A 149 -17.65 10.49 8.92
N VAL A 150 -18.05 9.65 7.97
CA VAL A 150 -17.52 9.64 6.62
C VAL A 150 -18.18 10.76 5.83
N SER A 151 -17.47 11.85 5.62
CA SER A 151 -17.95 12.93 4.78
C SER A 151 -17.42 12.78 3.35
N ASN A 152 -18.31 12.71 2.39
CA ASN A 152 -18.09 12.76 0.93
C ASN A 152 -17.29 11.60 0.32
N LYS A 153 -17.84 11.02 -0.72
CA LYS A 153 -17.10 10.12 -1.62
C LYS A 153 -16.01 10.93 -2.33
N VAL A 154 -14.77 10.57 -2.04
CA VAL A 154 -13.57 11.09 -2.73
C VAL A 154 -12.98 9.97 -3.56
N GLY A 155 -12.24 10.31 -4.60
CA GLY A 155 -11.62 9.29 -5.43
C GLY A 155 -10.39 8.66 -4.76
N VAL A 156 -10.17 7.39 -5.00
CA VAL A 156 -8.93 6.68 -4.64
C VAL A 156 -7.82 7.02 -5.63
N ARG A 157 -6.60 7.13 -5.16
CA ARG A 157 -5.41 7.26 -6.02
C ARG A 157 -4.76 5.91 -6.23
N ILE A 158 -4.50 5.57 -7.49
CA ILE A 158 -3.92 4.29 -7.87
C ILE A 158 -2.58 4.52 -8.58
N TYR A 159 -1.56 3.81 -8.12
CA TYR A 159 -0.24 3.77 -8.71
C TYR A 159 0.08 2.32 -9.07
N GLY A 160 0.28 2.04 -10.35
CA GLY A 160 0.71 0.71 -10.80
C GLY A 160 2.06 0.30 -10.22
N GLY A 161 2.93 1.27 -9.99
CA GLY A 161 4.21 1.09 -9.30
C GLY A 161 4.14 1.29 -7.79
N GLY A 162 5.26 1.66 -7.19
CA GLY A 162 5.39 1.86 -5.75
C GLY A 162 5.67 3.30 -5.35
N GLN A 163 6.08 3.48 -4.11
CA GLN A 163 6.44 4.78 -3.55
C GLN A 163 7.92 4.85 -3.20
N ASN A 164 8.61 5.84 -3.75
CA ASN A 164 9.95 6.20 -3.32
C ASN A 164 9.85 7.48 -2.47
N TYR A 165 10.05 7.35 -1.16
CA TYR A 165 10.04 8.47 -0.25
C TYR A 165 11.47 8.98 -0.08
N LYS A 166 11.80 10.06 -0.80
CA LYS A 166 13.14 10.67 -0.78
C LYS A 166 13.20 11.86 0.17
N ALA A 167 14.13 11.81 1.12
CA ALA A 167 14.69 13.03 1.72
C ALA A 167 15.77 13.61 0.80
N VAL A 168 16.19 14.86 1.02
CA VAL A 168 17.10 15.64 0.13
C VAL A 168 18.39 14.88 -0.27
N GLU A 169 18.93 14.05 0.62
CA GLU A 169 20.17 13.29 0.41
C GLU A 169 19.94 11.76 0.26
N ASP A 170 18.69 11.34 0.16
CA ASP A 170 18.34 9.93 0.12
C ASP A 170 18.68 9.31 -1.24
N LYS A 171 19.51 8.26 -1.22
CA LYS A 171 19.90 7.49 -2.40
C LYS A 171 18.99 6.29 -2.65
N SER A 172 17.80 6.27 -2.07
CA SER A 172 16.83 5.18 -2.25
C SER A 172 16.48 4.97 -3.71
N GLN A 173 16.36 3.71 -4.10
CA GLN A 173 16.04 3.30 -5.45
C GLN A 173 14.83 2.38 -5.47
N LEU A 174 13.90 2.68 -6.36
CA LEU A 174 12.73 1.85 -6.66
C LEU A 174 12.83 1.40 -8.12
N LYS A 175 12.87 0.08 -8.36
CA LYS A 175 12.93 -0.50 -9.69
C LYS A 175 11.77 -1.47 -9.87
N ILE A 176 11.00 -1.29 -10.93
CA ILE A 176 9.85 -2.13 -11.26
C ILE A 176 9.93 -2.49 -12.75
N GLY A 177 9.85 -3.77 -13.06
CA GLY A 177 9.96 -4.27 -14.42
C GLY A 177 8.73 -3.91 -15.26
N SER A 178 7.53 -4.24 -14.78
CA SER A 178 6.29 -3.91 -15.48
C SER A 178 5.14 -3.63 -14.51
N THR A 179 4.16 -2.85 -14.98
CA THR A 179 2.98 -2.50 -14.21
C THR A 179 1.72 -2.68 -15.04
N LYS A 180 0.65 -3.15 -14.42
CA LYS A 180 -0.68 -3.23 -15.00
C LYS A 180 -1.71 -2.72 -14.00
N VAL A 181 -2.64 -1.91 -14.48
CA VAL A 181 -3.81 -1.46 -13.71
C VAL A 181 -5.06 -1.77 -14.49
N THR A 182 -5.99 -2.50 -13.88
CA THR A 182 -7.29 -2.86 -14.45
C THR A 182 -8.38 -2.29 -13.55
N ILE A 183 -9.30 -1.53 -14.13
CA ILE A 183 -10.39 -0.88 -13.40
C ILE A 183 -11.71 -1.37 -13.97
N ASN A 184 -12.53 -1.94 -13.11
CA ASN A 184 -13.84 -2.46 -13.42
C ASN A 184 -14.90 -1.87 -12.47
N GLY A 185 -16.15 -1.93 -12.89
CA GLY A 185 -17.29 -1.60 -12.06
C GLY A 185 -17.83 -0.19 -12.27
N LYS A 186 -19.15 -0.06 -12.09
CA LYS A 186 -19.90 1.17 -12.32
C LYS A 186 -19.77 2.17 -11.17
N ASP A 187 -19.48 1.67 -9.96
CA ASP A 187 -19.46 2.45 -8.73
C ASP A 187 -18.01 2.76 -8.25
N THR A 188 -17.07 2.71 -9.18
CA THR A 188 -15.68 3.05 -8.89
C THR A 188 -15.47 4.56 -8.98
N ALA A 189 -14.99 5.17 -7.88
CA ALA A 189 -14.62 6.58 -7.82
C ALA A 189 -13.10 6.72 -7.66
N LEU A 190 -12.46 7.30 -8.68
CA LEU A 190 -11.01 7.49 -8.72
C LEU A 190 -10.66 8.97 -8.80
N ALA A 191 -9.65 9.39 -8.04
CA ALA A 191 -9.09 10.73 -8.13
C ALA A 191 -8.00 10.78 -9.20
N GLU A 192 -7.08 9.82 -9.15
CA GLU A 192 -5.92 9.78 -10.03
C GLU A 192 -5.51 8.33 -10.31
N VAL A 193 -5.06 8.05 -11.52
CA VAL A 193 -4.51 6.73 -11.90
C VAL A 193 -3.19 6.93 -12.64
N TYR A 194 -2.15 6.32 -12.12
CA TYR A 194 -0.81 6.32 -12.72
C TYR A 194 -0.37 4.89 -12.99
N GLY A 195 0.12 4.61 -14.18
CA GLY A 195 0.73 3.33 -14.51
C GLY A 195 2.07 3.09 -13.78
N GLY A 196 2.76 4.16 -13.40
CA GLY A 196 4.08 4.12 -12.78
C GLY A 196 4.08 4.32 -11.27
N SER A 197 5.22 4.79 -10.77
CA SER A 197 5.50 5.04 -9.36
C SER A 197 5.42 6.52 -9.01
N ILE A 198 5.33 6.84 -7.73
CA ILE A 198 5.48 8.19 -7.21
C ILE A 198 6.80 8.36 -6.47
N ILE A 199 7.44 9.50 -6.68
CA ILE A 199 8.54 9.98 -5.83
C ILE A 199 7.98 11.07 -4.95
N SER A 200 8.04 10.87 -3.63
CA SER A 200 7.54 11.83 -2.64
C SER A 200 8.62 12.15 -1.62
N GLY A 201 8.55 13.33 -1.02
CA GLY A 201 9.49 13.78 0.02
C GLY A 201 10.02 15.20 -0.26
N THR A 202 10.73 15.76 0.73
CA THR A 202 11.35 17.08 0.64
C THR A 202 12.65 16.97 -0.15
N GLY A 203 12.78 17.74 -1.24
CA GLY A 203 14.03 17.82 -2.03
C GLY A 203 13.97 17.22 -3.43
N ASN A 204 12.79 16.96 -3.94
CA ASN A 204 12.62 16.71 -5.37
C ASN A 204 12.82 18.04 -6.13
N LYS A 205 14.00 18.23 -6.67
CA LYS A 205 14.28 19.19 -7.74
C LYS A 205 14.46 18.44 -9.04
#